data_a89afe0b35685d0af60085a9b7910734
#
_entry.id   a89afe0b35685d0af60085a9b7910734
#
_cell.length_a   1.000
_cell.length_b   1.000
_cell.length_c   1.000
_cell.angle_alpha   90.00
_cell.angle_beta   90.00
_cell.angle_gamma   90.00
#
_symmetry.space_group_name_H-M   'P 1'
#
loop_
_entity.id
_entity.type
_entity.pdbx_description
1 polymer ?
#
loop_
_entity_poly.entity_id
_entity_poly.type
_entity_poly.pdbx_seq_one_letter_code
_entity_poly.pdbx_strand_id
1 'polypeptide(L)'
;MRQKLKIWILITMISALYAALSLALGYYAFGPIQVRISEALTLLPLLAPWPIWSLTLGCALTNLIGAAMGANLLGYWDVLWGTLATLIAALLTYRFRKITFKKIPVISILMPILINGLIIGYELTLALGPNTLGMFVFYALSVALGEAISVIVIGMPLIHYLEKSNLFKTEA
;
A
#
# COMPACT_ATOMS: atom_id res chain seq x y z
N MET A 1 17.23 -24.21 3.68
CA MET A 1 18.03 -22.98 3.87
C MET A 1 17.91 -22.01 2.67
N ARG A 2 18.08 -22.46 1.43
CA ARG A 2 18.02 -21.62 0.21
C ARG A 2 16.66 -20.91 0.02
N GLN A 3 15.53 -21.55 0.32
CA GLN A 3 14.19 -20.96 0.13
C GLN A 3 13.91 -19.80 1.10
N LYS A 4 14.27 -19.96 2.39
CA LYS A 4 14.12 -18.87 3.37
C LYS A 4 14.96 -17.65 2.96
N LEU A 5 16.19 -17.87 2.52
CA LEU A 5 17.06 -16.79 2.05
C LEU A 5 16.46 -16.07 0.84
N LYS A 6 15.90 -16.81 -0.14
CA LYS A 6 15.19 -16.23 -1.30
C LYS A 6 14.04 -15.32 -0.86
N ILE A 7 13.21 -15.77 0.10
CA ILE A 7 12.10 -14.96 0.62
C ILE A 7 12.62 -13.68 1.27
N TRP A 8 13.66 -13.73 2.10
CA TRP A 8 14.23 -12.54 2.71
C TRP A 8 14.78 -11.55 1.69
N ILE A 9 15.46 -12.03 0.66
CA ILE A 9 15.93 -11.19 -0.46
C ILE A 9 14.76 -10.51 -1.16
N LEU A 10 13.70 -11.26 -1.47
CA LEU A 10 12.50 -10.71 -2.12
C LEU A 10 11.79 -9.67 -1.23
N ILE A 11 11.68 -9.92 0.08
CA ILE A 11 11.14 -8.95 1.04
C ILE A 11 11.92 -7.64 0.95
N THR A 12 13.24 -7.70 1.06
CA THR A 12 14.10 -6.51 1.03
C THR A 12 14.01 -5.78 -0.31
N MET A 13 14.05 -6.51 -1.44
CA MET A 13 13.97 -5.91 -2.77
C MET A 13 12.62 -5.21 -3.01
N ILE A 14 11.51 -5.84 -2.63
CA ILE A 14 10.18 -5.25 -2.80
C ILE A 14 9.99 -4.07 -1.86
N SER A 15 10.50 -4.13 -0.61
CA SER A 15 10.48 -2.97 0.30
C SER A 15 11.25 -1.79 -0.28
N ALA A 16 12.44 -2.04 -0.82
CA ALA A 16 13.26 -1.00 -1.45
C ALA A 16 12.58 -0.43 -2.71
N LEU A 17 11.98 -1.28 -3.54
CA LEU A 17 11.23 -0.86 -4.72
C LEU A 17 10.02 -0.01 -4.34
N TYR A 18 9.26 -0.42 -3.33
CA TYR A 18 8.12 0.36 -2.81
C TYR A 18 8.58 1.74 -2.36
N ALA A 19 9.64 1.82 -1.55
CA ALA A 19 10.17 3.09 -1.09
C ALA A 19 10.69 3.96 -2.25
N ALA A 20 11.43 3.38 -3.19
CA ALA A 20 11.95 4.10 -4.34
C ALA A 20 10.84 4.67 -5.23
N LEU A 21 9.80 3.90 -5.53
CA LEU A 21 8.65 4.35 -6.33
C LEU A 21 7.88 5.47 -5.63
N SER A 22 7.69 5.38 -4.32
CA SER A 22 7.01 6.43 -3.54
C SER A 22 7.82 7.71 -3.50
N LEU A 23 9.12 7.62 -3.19
CA LEU A 23 9.99 8.78 -3.05
C LEU A 23 10.28 9.46 -4.39
N ALA A 24 10.32 8.70 -5.49
CA ALA A 24 10.51 9.25 -6.83
C ALA A 24 9.37 10.21 -7.26
N LEU A 25 8.14 9.98 -6.77
CA LEU A 25 7.00 10.84 -7.02
C LEU A 25 6.85 11.98 -6.00
N GLY A 26 7.62 11.97 -4.92
CA GLY A 26 7.74 13.02 -3.91
C GLY A 26 6.40 13.68 -3.55
N TYR A 27 6.20 14.90 -4.04
CA TYR A 27 5.03 15.71 -3.72
C TYR A 27 3.67 15.02 -3.95
N TYR A 28 3.55 14.24 -5.05
CA TYR A 28 2.29 13.51 -5.34
C TYR A 28 2.05 12.33 -4.42
N ALA A 29 3.10 11.76 -3.85
CA ALA A 29 3.00 10.61 -2.94
C ALA A 29 2.61 11.02 -1.51
N PHE A 30 2.82 12.29 -1.12
CA PHE A 30 2.62 12.77 0.25
C PHE A 30 1.67 13.97 0.34
N GLY A 31 1.02 14.35 -0.76
CA GLY A 31 0.09 15.47 -0.82
C GLY A 31 -1.32 15.12 -0.29
N PRO A 32 -2.22 16.13 -0.23
CA PRO A 32 -3.62 15.92 0.17
C PRO A 32 -4.40 15.04 -0.81
N ILE A 33 -3.97 14.99 -2.07
CA ILE A 33 -4.44 14.06 -3.10
C ILE A 33 -3.29 13.10 -3.36
N GLN A 34 -3.30 11.96 -2.68
CA GLN A 34 -2.20 11.00 -2.74
C GLN A 34 -2.41 10.03 -3.90
N VAL A 35 -1.48 10.03 -4.85
CA VAL A 35 -1.36 8.98 -5.87
C VAL A 35 0.02 8.35 -5.71
N ARG A 36 0.08 7.22 -5.04
CA ARG A 36 1.33 6.45 -4.83
C ARG A 36 1.36 5.27 -5.78
N ILE A 37 2.23 5.30 -6.80
CA ILE A 37 2.41 4.15 -7.73
C ILE A 37 2.82 2.88 -6.97
N SER A 38 3.57 3.00 -5.88
CA SER A 38 3.96 1.89 -5.01
C SER A 38 2.78 1.12 -4.42
N GLU A 39 1.60 1.76 -4.29
CA GLU A 39 0.39 1.09 -3.79
C GLU A 39 -0.15 0.03 -4.77
N ALA A 40 0.28 0.05 -6.03
CA ALA A 40 0.06 -1.07 -6.95
C ALA A 40 0.61 -2.40 -6.41
N LEU A 41 1.65 -2.35 -5.58
CA LEU A 41 2.25 -3.53 -4.94
C LEU A 41 1.40 -4.08 -3.78
N THR A 42 0.42 -3.32 -3.26
CA THR A 42 -0.42 -3.76 -2.14
C THR A 42 -1.31 -4.95 -2.46
N LEU A 43 -1.42 -5.31 -3.74
CA LEU A 43 -2.06 -6.55 -4.17
C LEU A 43 -1.15 -7.79 -4.14
N LEU A 44 0.15 -7.67 -3.93
CA LEU A 44 1.07 -8.83 -3.85
C LEU A 44 0.66 -9.89 -2.81
N PRO A 45 0.02 -9.56 -1.68
CA PRO A 45 -0.51 -10.56 -0.76
C PRO A 45 -1.55 -11.52 -1.36
N LEU A 46 -2.14 -11.21 -2.52
CA LEU A 46 -2.98 -12.17 -3.26
C LEU A 46 -2.19 -13.42 -3.64
N LEU A 47 -0.90 -13.28 -3.96
CA LEU A 47 -0.03 -14.34 -4.45
C LEU A 47 0.62 -15.16 -3.33
N ALA A 48 1.02 -14.51 -2.23
CA ALA A 48 1.73 -15.16 -1.12
C ALA A 48 1.59 -14.34 0.19
N PRO A 49 1.84 -14.92 1.36
CA PRO A 49 1.74 -14.19 2.64
C PRO A 49 2.95 -13.30 2.94
N TRP A 50 4.14 -13.63 2.46
CA TRP A 50 5.37 -12.91 2.80
C TRP A 50 5.45 -11.46 2.26
N PRO A 51 4.77 -11.06 1.14
CA PRO A 51 4.71 -9.66 0.73
C PRO A 51 4.08 -8.71 1.75
N ILE A 52 3.30 -9.20 2.71
CA ILE A 52 2.77 -8.38 3.81
C ILE A 52 3.93 -7.65 4.50
N TRP A 53 5.02 -8.36 4.80
CA TRP A 53 6.21 -7.76 5.41
C TRP A 53 6.95 -6.80 4.49
N SER A 54 7.00 -7.13 3.18
CA SER A 54 7.63 -6.24 2.19
C SER A 54 6.95 -4.89 2.12
N LEU A 55 5.62 -4.88 2.08
CA LEU A 55 4.81 -3.67 1.99
C LEU A 55 4.90 -2.85 3.28
N THR A 56 4.77 -3.52 4.43
CA THR A 56 4.86 -2.86 5.74
C THR A 56 6.21 -2.17 5.93
N LEU A 57 7.32 -2.89 5.64
CA LEU A 57 8.66 -2.32 5.73
C LEU A 57 8.89 -1.24 4.68
N GLY A 58 8.42 -1.43 3.46
CA GLY A 58 8.52 -0.44 2.38
C GLY A 58 7.80 0.85 2.72
N CYS A 59 6.57 0.76 3.25
CA CYS A 59 5.80 1.92 3.69
C CYS A 59 6.48 2.63 4.87
N ALA A 60 6.95 1.89 5.88
CA ALA A 60 7.68 2.45 7.01
C ALA A 60 8.93 3.23 6.56
N LEU A 61 9.73 2.64 5.66
CA LEU A 61 10.91 3.31 5.10
C LEU A 61 10.54 4.55 4.28
N THR A 62 9.51 4.46 3.45
CA THR A 62 9.00 5.58 2.65
C THR A 62 8.62 6.75 3.53
N ASN A 63 7.78 6.51 4.54
CA ASN A 63 7.26 7.56 5.40
C ASN A 63 8.36 8.13 6.30
N LEU A 64 9.29 7.30 6.79
CA LEU A 64 10.44 7.75 7.56
C LEU A 64 11.37 8.66 6.75
N ILE A 65 11.75 8.23 5.55
CA ILE A 65 12.62 9.00 4.66
C ILE A 65 11.89 10.27 4.19
N GLY A 66 10.63 10.16 3.79
CA GLY A 66 9.80 11.30 3.37
C GLY A 66 9.65 12.35 4.48
N ALA A 67 9.47 11.93 5.73
CA ALA A 67 9.43 12.82 6.89
C ALA A 67 10.79 13.48 7.14
N ALA A 68 11.89 12.71 7.10
CA ALA A 68 13.24 13.23 7.30
C ALA A 68 13.65 14.24 6.19
N MET A 69 13.16 14.06 4.97
CA MET A 69 13.36 14.99 3.86
C MET A 69 12.41 16.21 3.87
N GLY A 70 11.45 16.27 4.78
CA GLY A 70 10.41 17.30 4.81
C GLY A 70 9.40 17.19 3.64
N ALA A 71 9.40 16.08 2.91
CA ALA A 71 8.49 15.86 1.78
C ALA A 71 7.12 15.33 2.23
N ASN A 72 7.07 14.62 3.36
CA ASN A 72 5.83 14.06 3.91
C ASN A 72 5.07 15.13 4.72
N LEU A 73 3.89 15.50 4.25
CA LEU A 73 3.04 16.52 4.85
C LEU A 73 2.59 16.17 6.28
N LEU A 74 2.41 14.88 6.57
CA LEU A 74 2.02 14.35 7.88
C LEU A 74 3.23 14.12 8.82
N GLY A 75 4.45 14.28 8.28
CA GLY A 75 5.68 14.12 9.03
C GLY A 75 5.85 12.72 9.63
N TYR A 76 6.39 12.64 10.85
CA TYR A 76 6.68 11.36 11.50
C TYR A 76 5.43 10.61 11.99
N TRP A 77 4.26 11.26 12.06
CA TRP A 77 3.01 10.58 12.41
C TRP A 77 2.63 9.53 11.37
N ASP A 78 2.83 9.82 10.07
CA ASP A 78 2.55 8.89 8.99
C ASP A 78 3.48 7.65 9.00
N VAL A 79 4.63 7.71 9.67
CA VAL A 79 5.47 6.53 9.88
C VAL A 79 4.70 5.46 10.66
N LEU A 80 3.90 5.87 11.65
CA LEU A 80 3.08 4.95 12.43
C LEU A 80 1.76 4.64 11.73
N TRP A 81 0.96 5.67 11.41
CA TRP A 81 -0.39 5.50 10.90
C TRP A 81 -0.41 4.94 9.47
N GLY A 82 0.42 5.46 8.57
CA GLY A 82 0.54 4.95 7.21
C GLY A 82 1.06 3.52 7.17
N THR A 83 2.05 3.19 8.01
CA THR A 83 2.56 1.82 8.11
C THR A 83 1.51 0.87 8.66
N LEU A 84 0.74 1.29 9.67
CA LEU A 84 -0.35 0.50 10.24
C LEU A 84 -1.48 0.28 9.21
N ALA A 85 -1.84 1.32 8.48
CA ALA A 85 -2.84 1.24 7.40
C ALA A 85 -2.43 0.22 6.34
N THR A 86 -1.18 0.31 5.85
CA THR A 86 -0.63 -0.64 4.87
C THR A 86 -0.57 -2.07 5.41
N LEU A 87 -0.18 -2.26 6.68
CA LEU A 87 -0.18 -3.59 7.31
C LEU A 87 -1.58 -4.19 7.38
N ILE A 88 -2.57 -3.43 7.85
CA ILE A 88 -3.96 -3.90 7.95
C ILE A 88 -4.51 -4.20 6.56
N ALA A 89 -4.30 -3.30 5.59
CA ALA A 89 -4.72 -3.50 4.20
C ALA A 89 -4.13 -4.78 3.61
N ALA A 90 -2.82 -5.02 3.78
CA ALA A 90 -2.12 -6.20 3.27
C ALA A 90 -2.62 -7.50 3.93
N LEU A 91 -2.85 -7.48 5.25
CA LEU A 91 -3.42 -8.62 5.98
C LEU A 91 -4.83 -8.96 5.50
N LEU A 92 -5.69 -7.96 5.31
CA LEU A 92 -7.05 -8.17 4.82
C LEU A 92 -7.07 -8.59 3.35
N THR A 93 -6.21 -8.02 2.51
CA THR A 93 -6.00 -8.46 1.12
C THR A 93 -5.67 -9.95 1.08
N TYR A 94 -4.73 -10.40 1.90
CA TYR A 94 -4.37 -11.82 2.01
C TYR A 94 -5.51 -12.68 2.58
N ARG A 95 -6.19 -12.18 3.62
CA ARG A 95 -7.28 -12.92 4.29
C ARG A 95 -8.45 -13.22 3.36
N PHE A 96 -8.81 -12.26 2.52
CA PHE A 96 -9.95 -12.35 1.61
C PHE A 96 -9.61 -12.84 0.21
N ARG A 97 -8.35 -13.15 -0.11
CA ARG A 97 -7.88 -13.50 -1.47
C ARG A 97 -8.61 -14.66 -2.13
N LYS A 98 -9.22 -15.56 -1.35
CA LYS A 98 -9.97 -16.71 -1.87
C LYS A 98 -11.43 -16.38 -2.21
N ILE A 99 -11.93 -15.22 -1.77
CA ILE A 99 -13.30 -14.77 -2.04
C ILE A 99 -13.29 -14.04 -3.38
N THR A 100 -13.78 -14.71 -4.41
CA THR A 100 -13.76 -14.17 -5.77
C THR A 100 -15.17 -14.02 -6.34
N PHE A 101 -15.41 -12.93 -7.07
CA PHE A 101 -16.58 -12.73 -7.90
C PHE A 101 -16.15 -12.75 -9.38
N LYS A 102 -16.69 -13.66 -10.18
CA LYS A 102 -16.27 -13.87 -11.58
C LYS A 102 -14.75 -14.01 -11.75
N LYS A 103 -14.10 -14.76 -10.85
CA LYS A 103 -12.63 -14.97 -10.77
C LYS A 103 -11.81 -13.74 -10.35
N ILE A 104 -12.45 -12.63 -10.03
CA ILE A 104 -11.77 -11.42 -9.56
C ILE A 104 -11.90 -11.34 -8.03
N PRO A 105 -10.81 -11.17 -7.26
CA PRO A 105 -10.85 -11.04 -5.79
C PRO A 105 -11.24 -9.61 -5.38
N VAL A 106 -12.48 -9.20 -5.72
CA VAL A 106 -12.98 -7.82 -5.55
C VAL A 106 -12.81 -7.31 -4.13
N ILE A 107 -13.15 -8.15 -3.14
CA ILE A 107 -13.04 -7.75 -1.72
C ILE A 107 -11.58 -7.44 -1.37
N SER A 108 -10.64 -8.28 -1.79
CA SER A 108 -9.22 -8.06 -1.54
C SER A 108 -8.69 -6.80 -2.20
N ILE A 109 -9.15 -6.49 -3.42
CA ILE A 109 -8.76 -5.29 -4.16
C ILE A 109 -9.28 -4.02 -3.46
N LEU A 110 -10.46 -4.11 -2.84
CA LEU A 110 -11.04 -2.99 -2.10
C LEU A 110 -10.33 -2.72 -0.76
N MET A 111 -9.64 -3.69 -0.17
CA MET A 111 -9.02 -3.52 1.15
C MET A 111 -8.01 -2.37 1.22
N PRO A 112 -6.99 -2.28 0.34
CA PRO A 112 -6.07 -1.15 0.38
C PRO A 112 -6.79 0.18 0.15
N ILE A 113 -7.76 0.24 -0.76
CA ILE A 113 -8.52 1.44 -1.08
C ILE A 113 -9.30 1.95 0.14
N LEU A 114 -10.02 1.04 0.82
CA LEU A 114 -10.86 1.42 1.96
C LEU A 114 -10.01 1.73 3.20
N ILE A 115 -9.03 0.89 3.52
CA ILE A 115 -8.25 1.04 4.76
C ILE A 115 -7.38 2.30 4.69
N ASN A 116 -6.66 2.53 3.58
CA ASN A 116 -5.88 3.75 3.41
C ASN A 116 -6.79 4.98 3.32
N GLY A 117 -7.89 4.92 2.57
CA GLY A 117 -8.87 6.00 2.52
C GLY A 117 -9.36 6.42 3.91
N LEU A 118 -9.71 5.46 4.76
CA LEU A 118 -10.22 5.75 6.11
C LEU A 118 -9.12 6.24 7.06
N ILE A 119 -7.99 5.51 7.15
CA ILE A 119 -6.94 5.81 8.14
C ILE A 119 -6.18 7.08 7.76
N ILE A 120 -5.69 7.18 6.53
CA ILE A 120 -4.93 8.35 6.08
C ILE A 120 -5.86 9.56 5.90
N GLY A 121 -7.10 9.34 5.42
CA GLY A 121 -8.10 10.42 5.36
C GLY A 121 -8.39 11.02 6.73
N TYR A 122 -8.46 10.20 7.78
CA TYR A 122 -8.60 10.67 9.15
C TYR A 122 -7.36 11.41 9.63
N GLU A 123 -6.17 10.89 9.37
CA GLU A 123 -4.89 11.52 9.71
C GLU A 123 -4.74 12.90 9.04
N LEU A 124 -5.05 13.01 7.75
CA LEU A 124 -5.06 14.29 7.02
C LEU A 124 -6.06 15.28 7.62
N THR A 125 -7.22 14.82 8.06
CA THR A 125 -8.22 15.67 8.70
C THR A 125 -7.68 16.27 9.98
N LEU A 126 -6.98 15.49 10.80
CA LEU A 126 -6.37 15.97 12.04
C LEU A 126 -5.21 16.95 11.79
N ALA A 127 -4.44 16.73 10.72
CA ALA A 127 -3.23 17.50 10.44
C ALA A 127 -3.51 18.83 9.69
N LEU A 128 -4.48 18.85 8.77
CA LEU A 128 -4.58 19.95 7.78
C LEU A 128 -5.87 20.76 7.87
N GLY A 129 -6.87 20.33 8.59
CA GLY A 129 -8.17 20.99 8.49
C GLY A 129 -8.93 21.18 9.79
N PRO A 130 -10.06 21.90 9.74
CA PRO A 130 -11.02 21.80 10.82
C PRO A 130 -11.50 20.35 10.92
N ASN A 131 -11.50 19.81 12.15
CA ASN A 131 -11.91 18.43 12.44
C ASN A 131 -13.43 18.25 12.25
N THR A 132 -13.89 18.37 11.00
CA THR A 132 -15.30 18.22 10.63
C THR A 132 -15.49 16.94 9.83
N LEU A 133 -16.70 16.38 9.90
CA LEU A 133 -17.07 15.20 9.11
C LEU A 133 -16.92 15.47 7.61
N GLY A 134 -17.21 16.68 7.14
CA GLY A 134 -17.07 17.06 5.73
C GLY A 134 -15.61 16.96 5.24
N MET A 135 -14.64 17.45 6.04
CA MET A 135 -13.22 17.36 5.71
C MET A 135 -12.72 15.92 5.76
N PHE A 136 -13.17 15.14 6.74
CA PHE A 136 -12.85 13.71 6.78
C PHE A 136 -13.32 12.99 5.51
N VAL A 137 -14.58 13.17 5.12
CA VAL A 137 -15.12 12.55 3.90
C VAL A 137 -14.35 12.99 2.66
N PHE A 138 -14.00 14.28 2.57
CA PHE A 138 -13.21 14.81 1.45
C PHE A 138 -11.85 14.13 1.35
N TYR A 139 -11.07 14.10 2.45
CA TYR A 139 -9.75 13.47 2.43
C TYR A 139 -9.82 11.95 2.26
N ALA A 140 -10.78 11.28 2.90
CA ALA A 140 -10.98 9.84 2.75
C ALA A 140 -11.27 9.45 1.29
N LEU A 141 -12.14 10.18 0.61
CA LEU A 141 -12.44 9.96 -0.80
C LEU A 141 -11.24 10.31 -1.70
N SER A 142 -10.52 11.38 -1.39
CA SER A 142 -9.34 11.80 -2.15
C SER A 142 -8.25 10.71 -2.12
N VAL A 143 -7.92 10.19 -0.93
CA VAL A 143 -6.97 9.10 -0.76
C VAL A 143 -7.48 7.83 -1.43
N ALA A 144 -8.75 7.46 -1.21
CA ALA A 144 -9.34 6.26 -1.81
C ALA A 144 -9.33 6.30 -3.35
N LEU A 145 -9.53 7.45 -3.96
CA LEU A 145 -9.44 7.61 -5.42
C LEU A 145 -8.00 7.42 -5.92
N GLY A 146 -7.02 8.01 -5.26
CA GLY A 146 -5.60 7.80 -5.59
C GLY A 146 -5.17 6.34 -5.46
N GLU A 147 -5.59 5.69 -4.38
CA GLU A 147 -5.40 4.26 -4.16
C GLU A 147 -6.06 3.42 -5.26
N ALA A 148 -7.32 3.72 -5.61
CA ALA A 148 -8.04 3.00 -6.64
C ALA A 148 -7.32 3.07 -8.00
N ILE A 149 -6.79 4.23 -8.37
CA ILE A 149 -6.00 4.40 -9.58
C ILE A 149 -4.77 3.48 -9.53
N SER A 150 -3.98 3.54 -8.46
CA SER A 150 -2.75 2.74 -8.33
C SER A 150 -3.03 1.23 -8.30
N VAL A 151 -4.02 0.82 -7.53
CA VAL A 151 -4.36 -0.59 -7.31
C VAL A 151 -5.03 -1.20 -8.55
N ILE A 152 -6.00 -0.50 -9.16
CA ILE A 152 -6.79 -1.06 -10.26
C ILE A 152 -6.04 -0.92 -11.58
N VAL A 153 -5.51 0.27 -11.88
CA VAL A 153 -4.91 0.55 -13.20
C VAL A 153 -3.53 -0.08 -13.33
N ILE A 154 -2.74 -0.09 -12.25
CA ILE A 154 -1.36 -0.61 -12.28
C ILE A 154 -1.27 -1.95 -11.57
N GLY A 155 -1.85 -2.09 -10.38
CA GLY A 155 -1.73 -3.27 -9.53
C GLY A 155 -2.36 -4.51 -10.15
N MET A 156 -3.58 -4.43 -10.68
CA MET A 156 -4.24 -5.60 -11.28
C MET A 156 -3.50 -6.17 -12.50
N PRO A 157 -3.08 -5.37 -13.50
CA PRO A 157 -2.23 -5.88 -14.59
C PRO A 157 -0.92 -6.50 -14.08
N LEU A 158 -0.29 -5.88 -13.09
CA LEU A 158 0.94 -6.40 -12.48
C LEU A 158 0.71 -7.78 -11.85
N ILE A 159 -0.34 -7.95 -11.05
CA ILE A 159 -0.68 -9.24 -10.43
C ILE A 159 -0.96 -10.30 -11.50
N HIS A 160 -1.76 -9.97 -12.51
CA HIS A 160 -2.04 -10.90 -13.60
C HIS A 160 -0.76 -11.37 -14.33
N TYR A 161 0.22 -10.48 -14.52
CA TYR A 161 1.52 -10.83 -15.08
C TYR A 161 2.32 -11.72 -14.12
N LEU A 162 2.37 -11.37 -12.82
CA LEU A 162 3.14 -12.10 -11.81
C LEU A 162 2.55 -13.48 -11.48
N GLU A 163 1.25 -13.69 -11.59
CA GLU A 163 0.61 -15.02 -11.45
C GLU A 163 1.18 -16.05 -12.43
N LYS A 164 1.58 -15.60 -13.62
CA LYS A 164 2.19 -16.46 -14.65
C LYS A 164 3.68 -16.74 -14.36
N SER A 165 4.31 -15.94 -13.49
CA SER A 165 5.71 -16.12 -13.12
C SER A 165 5.86 -17.16 -12.01
N ASN A 166 7.04 -17.82 -11.97
CA ASN A 166 7.38 -18.74 -10.88
C ASN A 166 7.93 -18.02 -9.64
N LEU A 167 7.92 -16.69 -9.62
CA LEU A 167 8.56 -15.89 -8.57
C LEU A 167 7.90 -16.09 -7.20
N PHE A 168 6.56 -16.16 -7.20
CA PHE A 168 5.74 -16.29 -6.00
C PHE A 168 5.31 -17.73 -5.69
N LYS A 169 5.62 -18.69 -6.59
CA LYS A 169 5.38 -20.09 -6.32
C LYS A 169 6.40 -20.56 -5.28
N THR A 170 6.00 -20.60 -4.04
CA THR A 170 6.66 -21.39 -2.99
C THR A 170 6.27 -22.83 -3.24
N GLU A 171 7.24 -23.67 -3.56
CA GLU A 171 7.04 -25.12 -3.51
C GLU A 171 6.54 -25.47 -2.10
N ALA A 172 5.35 -26.07 -2.05
CA ALA A 172 4.69 -26.50 -0.82
C ALA A 172 5.51 -27.61 -0.15
#